data_de65b7569bea5e6aecb5913fa2b91f76
#
_entry.id   de65b7569bea5e6aecb5913fa2b91f76
#
_cell.length_a   1.000
_cell.length_b   1.000
_cell.length_c   1.000
_cell.angle_alpha   90.00
_cell.angle_beta   90.00
_cell.angle_gamma   90.00
#
_symmetry.space_group_name_H-M   'P 1'
#
loop_
_entity.id
_entity.type
_entity.pdbx_description
1 polymer ?
#
loop_
_entity_poly.entity_id
_entity_poly.type
_entity_poly.pdbx_seq_one_letter_code
_entity_poly.pdbx_strand_id
1 'polypeptide(L)'
;KALAQDTSIVFLDEPTIGLDASVKETIRSFIRYMNQQYQTTFLITSHDMKDIESLCERILIIDKGKKVYDGSLTILKERFSTIKTILFSTEKPIEQDLQLEGLEFVRKDDFHFEIHYQSKFWTSAQVIEQVFNHFTVEDVTMKELEIETMVRQIYEEGIHA
;
A
#
# COMPACT_ATOMS: atom_id res chain seq x y z
N LYS A 1 -25.82 16.84 4.32
CA LYS A 1 -26.72 17.52 3.35
C LYS A 1 -26.51 17.09 1.89
N ALA A 2 -25.27 16.77 1.47
CA ALA A 2 -24.99 16.36 0.09
C ALA A 2 -25.64 15.02 -0.30
N LEU A 3 -25.94 14.16 0.66
CA LEU A 3 -26.53 12.82 0.45
C LEU A 3 -28.07 12.79 0.62
N ALA A 4 -28.73 13.94 0.77
CA ALA A 4 -30.16 14.02 0.98
C ALA A 4 -30.98 14.19 -0.32
N GLN A 5 -30.35 14.13 -1.48
CA GLN A 5 -30.97 14.22 -2.81
C GLN A 5 -30.64 12.95 -3.60
N ASP A 6 -31.50 12.56 -4.53
CA ASP A 6 -31.25 11.47 -5.51
C ASP A 6 -30.09 11.85 -6.44
N THR A 7 -28.88 11.87 -5.89
CA THR A 7 -27.66 12.14 -6.63
C THR A 7 -27.03 10.83 -7.11
N SER A 8 -26.85 10.71 -8.42
CA SER A 8 -26.18 9.55 -9.02
C SER A 8 -24.66 9.56 -8.80
N ILE A 9 -24.05 10.72 -8.55
CA ILE A 9 -22.60 10.90 -8.32
C ILE A 9 -22.37 11.79 -7.11
N VAL A 10 -21.49 11.35 -6.21
CA VAL A 10 -21.10 12.08 -5.01
C VAL A 10 -19.57 12.22 -5.01
N PHE A 11 -19.08 13.43 -4.75
CA PHE A 11 -17.67 13.72 -4.59
C PHE A 11 -17.37 13.86 -3.08
N LEU A 12 -16.41 13.10 -2.59
CA LEU A 12 -15.93 13.13 -1.21
C LEU A 12 -14.44 13.43 -1.22
N ASP A 13 -14.09 14.55 -0.62
CA ASP A 13 -12.70 14.98 -0.46
C ASP A 13 -12.26 14.65 0.98
N GLU A 14 -11.30 13.71 1.10
CA GLU A 14 -10.74 13.21 2.36
C GLU A 14 -11.80 12.91 3.45
N PRO A 15 -12.81 12.05 3.17
CA PRO A 15 -13.99 11.93 4.04
C PRO A 15 -13.71 11.38 5.44
N THR A 16 -12.55 10.80 5.67
CA THR A 16 -12.18 10.14 6.94
C THR A 16 -11.04 10.85 7.67
N ILE A 17 -10.50 11.93 7.11
CA ILE A 17 -9.37 12.64 7.72
C ILE A 17 -9.69 13.15 9.13
N GLY A 18 -8.75 12.96 10.06
CA GLY A 18 -8.90 13.45 11.44
C GLY A 18 -9.90 12.68 12.31
N LEU A 19 -10.48 11.59 11.82
CA LEU A 19 -11.43 10.77 12.55
C LEU A 19 -10.76 9.56 13.19
N ASP A 20 -11.31 9.10 14.31
CA ASP A 20 -10.89 7.85 14.95
C ASP A 20 -11.31 6.62 14.12
N ALA A 21 -10.67 5.46 14.40
CA ALA A 21 -10.85 4.24 13.63
C ALA A 21 -12.31 3.73 13.58
N SER A 22 -13.08 3.94 14.67
CA SER A 22 -14.47 3.51 14.75
C SER A 22 -15.38 4.36 13.87
N VAL A 23 -15.18 5.68 13.88
CA VAL A 23 -15.94 6.60 13.03
C VAL A 23 -15.55 6.42 11.56
N LYS A 24 -14.26 6.21 11.24
CA LYS A 24 -13.81 5.86 9.88
C LYS A 24 -14.57 4.65 9.34
N GLU A 25 -14.65 3.56 10.12
CA GLU A 25 -15.34 2.34 9.66
C GLU A 25 -16.84 2.56 9.50
N THR A 26 -17.46 3.39 10.32
CA THR A 26 -18.86 3.78 10.16
C THR A 26 -19.09 4.50 8.83
N ILE A 27 -18.21 5.45 8.47
CA ILE A 27 -18.29 6.18 7.21
C ILE A 27 -18.07 5.24 6.01
N ARG A 28 -17.06 4.35 6.07
CA ARG A 28 -16.82 3.34 5.02
C ARG A 28 -18.03 2.46 4.80
N SER A 29 -18.62 1.95 5.87
CA SER A 29 -19.81 1.12 5.82
C SER A 29 -21.02 1.87 5.22
N PHE A 30 -21.18 3.14 5.55
CA PHE A 30 -22.22 3.98 4.98
C PHE A 30 -22.02 4.22 3.48
N ILE A 31 -20.80 4.52 3.04
CA ILE A 31 -20.49 4.70 1.61
C ILE A 31 -20.77 3.42 0.83
N ARG A 32 -20.32 2.26 1.33
CA ARG A 32 -20.61 0.94 0.72
C ARG A 32 -22.11 0.68 0.63
N TYR A 33 -22.85 0.95 1.70
CA TYR A 33 -24.29 0.79 1.73
C TYR A 33 -24.98 1.66 0.67
N MET A 34 -24.64 2.95 0.58
CA MET A 34 -25.20 3.87 -0.40
C MET A 34 -24.89 3.44 -1.84
N ASN A 35 -23.66 3.00 -2.10
CA ASN A 35 -23.27 2.48 -3.41
C ASN A 35 -24.09 1.23 -3.79
N GLN A 36 -24.20 0.25 -2.89
CA GLN A 36 -24.89 -1.01 -3.16
C GLN A 36 -26.41 -0.86 -3.28
N GLN A 37 -27.03 -0.10 -2.40
CA GLN A 37 -28.48 0.02 -2.33
C GLN A 37 -29.05 1.02 -3.34
N TYR A 38 -28.35 2.12 -3.57
CA TYR A 38 -28.83 3.23 -4.39
C TYR A 38 -28.05 3.41 -5.70
N GLN A 39 -27.05 2.52 -5.95
CA GLN A 39 -26.17 2.59 -7.14
C GLN A 39 -25.49 3.97 -7.30
N THR A 40 -25.26 4.64 -6.17
CA THR A 40 -24.60 5.94 -6.13
C THR A 40 -23.13 5.76 -6.46
N THR A 41 -22.62 6.47 -7.44
CA THR A 41 -21.19 6.51 -7.76
C THR A 41 -20.47 7.48 -6.83
N PHE A 42 -19.41 7.03 -6.18
CA PHE A 42 -18.56 7.89 -5.35
C PHE A 42 -17.22 8.14 -6.03
N LEU A 43 -16.83 9.41 -6.12
CA LEU A 43 -15.46 9.81 -6.40
C LEU A 43 -14.84 10.29 -5.09
N ILE A 44 -13.83 9.56 -4.61
CA ILE A 44 -13.23 9.78 -3.30
C ILE A 44 -11.77 10.17 -3.49
N THR A 45 -11.34 11.28 -2.89
CA THR A 45 -9.92 11.56 -2.69
C THR A 45 -9.52 11.04 -1.31
N SER A 46 -8.41 10.36 -1.20
CA SER A 46 -7.83 9.92 0.08
C SER A 46 -6.34 9.67 -0.05
N HIS A 47 -5.60 9.95 1.02
CA HIS A 47 -4.24 9.49 1.24
C HIS A 47 -4.19 8.33 2.26
N ASP A 48 -5.34 7.94 2.85
CA ASP A 48 -5.47 6.75 3.69
C ASP A 48 -5.70 5.52 2.81
N MET A 49 -4.68 4.67 2.69
CA MET A 49 -4.75 3.49 1.82
C MET A 49 -5.81 2.48 2.24
N LYS A 50 -6.18 2.42 3.52
CA LYS A 50 -7.28 1.58 3.99
C LYS A 50 -8.63 2.05 3.43
N ASP A 51 -8.81 3.35 3.23
CA ASP A 51 -10.01 3.87 2.57
C ASP A 51 -10.06 3.42 1.11
N ILE A 52 -8.93 3.57 0.39
CA ILE A 52 -8.82 3.17 -1.01
C ILE A 52 -9.08 1.67 -1.15
N GLU A 53 -8.45 0.83 -0.34
CA GLU A 53 -8.61 -0.62 -0.38
C GLU A 53 -10.03 -1.08 -0.05
N SER A 54 -10.69 -0.41 0.87
CA SER A 54 -12.01 -0.82 1.35
C SER A 54 -13.17 -0.29 0.51
N LEU A 55 -12.97 0.80 -0.22
CA LEU A 55 -14.04 1.53 -0.91
C LEU A 55 -13.92 1.50 -2.44
N CYS A 56 -12.71 1.35 -2.99
CA CYS A 56 -12.47 1.59 -4.40
C CYS A 56 -12.13 0.29 -5.14
N GLU A 57 -12.87 0.03 -6.23
CA GLU A 57 -12.51 -1.02 -7.20
C GLU A 57 -11.60 -0.48 -8.29
N ARG A 58 -11.74 0.81 -8.63
CA ARG A 58 -10.94 1.54 -9.63
C ARG A 58 -10.24 2.71 -8.96
N ILE A 59 -8.98 2.90 -9.31
CA ILE A 59 -8.17 4.01 -8.83
C ILE A 59 -7.60 4.83 -9.98
N LEU A 60 -7.46 6.12 -9.72
CA LEU A 60 -6.80 7.09 -10.57
C LEU A 60 -5.62 7.68 -9.79
N ILE A 61 -4.39 7.46 -10.26
CA ILE A 61 -3.19 8.01 -9.64
C ILE A 61 -2.72 9.20 -10.47
N ILE A 62 -2.53 10.34 -9.80
CA ILE A 62 -2.07 11.58 -10.40
C ILE A 62 -0.77 12.00 -9.74
N ASP A 63 0.25 12.29 -10.55
CA ASP A 63 1.52 12.87 -10.11
C ASP A 63 1.90 14.06 -10.99
N LYS A 64 2.33 15.16 -10.35
CA LYS A 64 2.78 16.39 -11.05
C LYS A 64 1.82 16.83 -12.15
N GLY A 65 0.50 16.73 -11.89
CA GLY A 65 -0.55 17.11 -12.83
C GLY A 65 -0.76 16.14 -14.00
N LYS A 66 -0.12 14.98 -13.99
CA LYS A 66 -0.30 13.94 -15.02
C LYS A 66 -0.97 12.70 -14.43
N LYS A 67 -1.83 12.07 -15.22
CA LYS A 67 -2.39 10.78 -14.90
C LYS A 67 -1.32 9.70 -15.13
N VAL A 68 -0.92 9.00 -14.07
CA VAL A 68 0.11 7.93 -14.14
C VAL A 68 -0.50 6.53 -14.10
N TYR A 69 -1.70 6.38 -13.51
CA TYR A 69 -2.46 5.14 -13.56
C TYR A 69 -3.96 5.45 -13.58
N ASP A 70 -4.72 4.62 -14.29
CA ASP A 70 -6.17 4.64 -14.31
C ASP A 70 -6.67 3.22 -14.58
N GLY A 71 -7.18 2.53 -13.56
CA GLY A 71 -7.59 1.15 -13.72
C GLY A 71 -8.03 0.46 -12.43
N SER A 72 -8.22 -0.85 -12.51
CA SER A 72 -8.62 -1.68 -11.38
C SER A 72 -7.53 -1.74 -10.32
N LEU A 73 -7.92 -1.56 -9.05
CA LEU A 73 -7.05 -1.76 -7.89
C LEU A 73 -6.54 -3.22 -7.81
N THR A 74 -7.40 -4.19 -8.15
CA THR A 74 -7.02 -5.60 -8.16
C THR A 74 -5.92 -5.88 -9.18
N ILE A 75 -6.05 -5.37 -10.42
CA ILE A 75 -5.03 -5.52 -11.46
C ILE A 75 -3.71 -4.85 -11.04
N LEU A 76 -3.80 -3.69 -10.39
CA LEU A 76 -2.63 -3.02 -9.85
C LEU A 76 -1.92 -3.88 -8.80
N LYS A 77 -2.67 -4.41 -7.83
CA LYS A 77 -2.13 -5.31 -6.80
C LYS A 77 -1.50 -6.58 -7.41
N GLU A 78 -2.15 -7.19 -8.40
CA GLU A 78 -1.62 -8.37 -9.09
C GLU A 78 -0.29 -8.09 -9.79
N ARG A 79 -0.16 -6.94 -10.44
CA ARG A 79 1.08 -6.52 -11.13
C ARG A 79 2.26 -6.44 -10.17
N PHE A 80 2.04 -5.98 -8.95
CA PHE A 80 3.05 -5.86 -7.90
C PHE A 80 3.09 -7.06 -6.95
N SER A 81 2.26 -8.08 -7.13
CA SER A 81 2.19 -9.27 -6.27
C SER A 81 3.49 -10.08 -6.20
N THR A 82 4.37 -9.90 -7.20
CA THR A 82 5.69 -10.54 -7.24
C THR A 82 6.69 -9.87 -6.29
N ILE A 83 6.43 -8.65 -5.84
CA ILE A 83 7.27 -7.94 -4.90
C ILE A 83 6.82 -8.33 -3.49
N LYS A 84 7.77 -8.75 -2.69
CA LYS A 84 7.55 -9.17 -1.30
C LYS A 84 8.39 -8.31 -0.38
N THR A 85 7.86 -8.06 0.82
CA THR A 85 8.54 -7.29 1.86
C THR A 85 8.60 -8.08 3.14
N ILE A 86 9.78 -8.12 3.76
CA ILE A 86 9.98 -8.69 5.10
C ILE A 86 10.58 -7.59 5.96
N LEU A 87 9.95 -7.32 7.10
CA LEU A 87 10.48 -6.46 8.14
C LEU A 87 11.26 -7.32 9.13
N PHE A 88 12.44 -6.86 9.49
CA PHE A 88 13.30 -7.46 10.50
C PHE A 88 13.55 -6.49 11.64
N SER A 89 13.60 -7.00 12.87
CA SER A 89 14.19 -6.30 14.00
C SER A 89 15.46 -7.04 14.46
N THR A 90 16.45 -6.28 14.94
CA THR A 90 17.75 -6.80 15.36
C THR A 90 18.02 -6.51 16.82
N GLU A 91 18.68 -7.45 17.52
CA GLU A 91 19.12 -7.27 18.91
C GLU A 91 20.23 -6.20 19.06
N LYS A 92 20.98 -5.95 17.98
CA LYS A 92 22.09 -4.99 17.95
C LYS A 92 21.86 -3.94 16.88
N PRO A 93 22.39 -2.72 17.07
CA PRO A 93 22.30 -1.69 16.05
C PRO A 93 22.88 -2.15 14.71
N ILE A 94 22.21 -1.78 13.63
CA ILE A 94 22.59 -2.08 12.26
C ILE A 94 23.82 -1.22 11.92
N GLU A 95 25.00 -1.82 11.79
CA GLU A 95 26.23 -1.12 11.45
C GLU A 95 26.39 -0.90 9.94
N GLN A 96 25.97 -1.89 9.14
CA GLN A 96 26.07 -1.86 7.68
C GLN A 96 24.82 -2.39 7.02
N ASP A 97 24.49 -1.84 5.86
CA ASP A 97 23.37 -2.29 5.05
C ASP A 97 23.74 -3.58 4.30
N LEU A 98 22.83 -4.52 4.21
CA LEU A 98 23.01 -5.74 3.44
C LEU A 98 22.97 -5.41 1.95
N GLN A 99 24.04 -5.75 1.23
CA GLN A 99 24.15 -5.57 -0.22
C GLN A 99 24.18 -6.93 -0.90
N LEU A 100 23.02 -7.34 -1.44
CA LEU A 100 22.90 -8.55 -2.24
C LEU A 100 22.09 -8.24 -3.51
N GLU A 101 22.50 -8.78 -4.62
CA GLU A 101 21.83 -8.60 -5.90
C GLU A 101 20.38 -9.11 -5.83
N GLY A 102 19.44 -8.26 -6.22
CA GLY A 102 18.01 -8.57 -6.20
C GLY A 102 17.31 -8.42 -4.84
N LEU A 103 18.02 -7.93 -3.81
CA LEU A 103 17.46 -7.53 -2.53
C LEU A 103 17.65 -6.03 -2.33
N GLU A 104 16.56 -5.32 -2.10
CA GLU A 104 16.58 -3.90 -1.73
C GLU A 104 16.50 -3.78 -0.21
N PHE A 105 17.56 -3.24 0.40
CA PHE A 105 17.64 -3.00 1.84
C PHE A 105 17.13 -1.60 2.17
N VAL A 106 16.09 -1.50 3.00
CA VAL A 106 15.50 -0.22 3.41
C VAL A 106 15.57 -0.08 4.92
N ARG A 107 16.56 0.69 5.41
CA ARG A 107 16.71 1.00 6.83
C ARG A 107 15.55 1.87 7.31
N LYS A 108 14.92 1.50 8.42
CA LYS A 108 13.87 2.30 9.09
C LYS A 108 14.43 3.10 10.26
N ASP A 109 15.26 2.46 11.06
CA ASP A 109 15.99 3.04 12.20
C ASP A 109 17.23 2.19 12.52
N ASP A 110 17.83 2.37 13.70
CA ASP A 110 19.04 1.67 14.09
C ASP A 110 18.84 0.16 14.33
N PHE A 111 17.60 -0.30 14.53
CA PHE A 111 17.29 -1.70 14.87
C PHE A 111 16.31 -2.34 13.88
N HIS A 112 15.67 -1.57 12.99
CA HIS A 112 14.66 -2.06 12.07
C HIS A 112 15.01 -1.78 10.62
N PHE A 113 14.79 -2.77 9.76
CA PHE A 113 14.92 -2.63 8.31
C PHE A 113 13.93 -3.51 7.58
N GLU A 114 13.66 -3.16 6.35
CA GLU A 114 12.88 -3.99 5.42
C GLU A 114 13.77 -4.50 4.31
N ILE A 115 13.48 -5.72 3.85
CA ILE A 115 14.01 -6.26 2.61
C ILE A 115 12.87 -6.38 1.60
N HIS A 116 13.01 -5.67 0.48
CA HIS A 116 12.12 -5.82 -0.66
C HIS A 116 12.78 -6.73 -1.70
N TYR A 117 12.03 -7.68 -2.24
CA TYR A 117 12.55 -8.64 -3.23
C TYR A 117 11.46 -9.14 -4.16
N GLN A 118 11.87 -9.60 -5.34
CA GLN A 118 10.95 -10.23 -6.28
C GLN A 118 10.89 -11.74 -6.05
N SER A 119 9.67 -12.27 -5.83
CA SER A 119 9.44 -13.68 -5.53
C SER A 119 9.84 -14.65 -6.65
N LYS A 120 10.05 -14.13 -7.87
CA LYS A 120 10.58 -14.94 -9.00
C LYS A 120 12.08 -15.23 -8.90
N PHE A 121 12.85 -14.43 -8.15
CA PHE A 121 14.30 -14.59 -7.98
C PHE A 121 14.67 -15.12 -6.60
N TRP A 122 13.89 -14.76 -5.58
CA TRP A 122 14.15 -15.09 -4.19
C TRP A 122 12.92 -15.69 -3.52
N THR A 123 13.11 -16.76 -2.77
CA THR A 123 12.08 -17.23 -1.83
C THR A 123 12.23 -16.50 -0.50
N SER A 124 11.13 -16.38 0.25
CA SER A 124 11.19 -15.79 1.60
C SER A 124 12.19 -16.50 2.50
N ALA A 125 12.30 -17.83 2.40
CA ALA A 125 13.24 -18.63 3.18
C ALA A 125 14.71 -18.25 2.86
N GLN A 126 15.05 -18.09 1.59
CA GLN A 126 16.39 -17.68 1.18
C GLN A 126 16.73 -16.27 1.68
N VAL A 127 15.77 -15.32 1.60
CA VAL A 127 15.97 -13.95 2.12
C VAL A 127 16.21 -13.98 3.62
N ILE A 128 15.38 -14.71 4.37
CA ILE A 128 15.54 -14.87 5.81
C ILE A 128 16.90 -15.49 6.16
N GLU A 129 17.31 -16.56 5.48
CA GLU A 129 18.61 -17.19 5.68
C GLU A 129 19.77 -16.20 5.47
N GLN A 130 19.74 -15.41 4.40
CA GLN A 130 20.77 -14.40 4.15
C GLN A 130 20.82 -13.35 5.25
N VAL A 131 19.67 -12.88 5.71
CA VAL A 131 19.62 -11.89 6.81
C VAL A 131 20.17 -12.49 8.11
N PHE A 132 19.79 -13.73 8.48
CA PHE A 132 20.29 -14.39 9.68
C PHE A 132 21.82 -14.66 9.65
N ASN A 133 22.42 -14.78 8.48
CA ASN A 133 23.87 -14.91 8.33
C ASN A 133 24.62 -13.60 8.58
N HIS A 134 23.95 -12.44 8.51
CA HIS A 134 24.59 -11.13 8.64
C HIS A 134 24.18 -10.37 9.91
N PHE A 135 23.00 -10.66 10.44
CA PHE A 135 22.43 -9.94 11.58
C PHE A 135 21.94 -10.90 12.67
N THR A 136 22.04 -10.45 13.93
CA THR A 136 21.36 -11.11 15.04
C THR A 136 19.92 -10.61 15.08
N VAL A 137 19.02 -11.40 14.49
CA VAL A 137 17.60 -11.04 14.34
C VAL A 137 16.83 -11.37 15.60
N GLU A 138 16.00 -10.45 16.07
CA GLU A 138 15.04 -10.62 17.18
C GLU A 138 13.68 -11.05 16.70
N ASP A 139 13.16 -10.40 15.62
CA ASP A 139 11.84 -10.69 15.08
C ASP A 139 11.79 -10.55 13.55
N VAL A 140 10.85 -11.26 12.93
CA VAL A 140 10.62 -11.28 11.49
C VAL A 140 9.13 -11.17 11.20
N THR A 141 8.73 -10.14 10.47
CA THR A 141 7.33 -9.94 10.06
C THR A 141 7.22 -9.90 8.54
N MET A 142 6.41 -10.79 7.97
CA MET A 142 6.05 -10.74 6.54
C MET A 142 5.03 -9.62 6.35
N LYS A 143 5.32 -8.68 5.44
CA LYS A 143 4.41 -7.61 5.08
C LYS A 143 3.80 -7.85 3.70
N GLU A 144 2.52 -7.57 3.56
CA GLU A 144 1.93 -7.34 2.24
C GLU A 144 2.44 -6.00 1.69
N LEU A 145 2.62 -5.94 0.38
CA LEU A 145 3.07 -4.71 -0.26
C LEU A 145 1.97 -3.64 -0.11
N GLU A 146 2.30 -2.59 0.60
CA GLU A 146 1.41 -1.44 0.78
C GLU A 146 1.21 -0.70 -0.54
N ILE A 147 0.01 -0.17 -0.77
CA ILE A 147 -0.31 0.58 -2.01
C ILE A 147 0.64 1.78 -2.19
N GLU A 148 1.09 2.42 -1.09
CA GLU A 148 2.10 3.48 -1.14
C GLU A 148 3.39 3.05 -1.84
N THR A 149 3.84 1.83 -1.55
CA THR A 149 5.05 1.27 -2.18
C THR A 149 4.80 0.98 -3.66
N MET A 150 3.62 0.46 -4.02
CA MET A 150 3.23 0.26 -5.43
C MET A 150 3.18 1.60 -6.18
N VAL A 151 2.59 2.62 -5.58
CA VAL A 151 2.49 3.96 -6.15
C VAL A 151 3.89 4.56 -6.35
N ARG A 152 4.77 4.46 -5.36
CA ARG A 152 6.15 4.92 -5.46
C ARG A 152 6.90 4.25 -6.61
N GLN A 153 6.75 2.94 -6.78
CA GLN A 153 7.39 2.21 -7.88
C GLN A 153 6.85 2.62 -9.25
N ILE A 154 5.54 2.90 -9.37
CA ILE A 154 4.97 3.46 -10.59
C ILE A 154 5.65 4.78 -10.96
N TYR A 155 5.97 5.63 -9.97
CA TYR A 155 6.67 6.89 -10.21
C TYR A 155 8.13 6.69 -10.61
N GLU A 156 8.84 5.74 -9.99
CA GLU A 156 10.25 5.46 -10.23
C GLU A 156 10.47 4.77 -11.59
N GLU A 157 9.61 3.81 -11.93
CA GLU A 157 9.72 3.04 -13.18
C GLU A 157 9.19 3.79 -14.42
N GLY A 158 8.51 4.93 -14.23
CA GLY A 158 7.93 5.70 -15.33
C GLY A 158 6.89 4.92 -16.14
N ILE A 159 6.19 3.99 -15.51
CA ILE A 159 5.20 3.12 -16.15
C ILE A 159 3.98 3.99 -16.51
N HIS A 160 4.01 4.52 -17.70
CA HIS A 160 2.85 5.14 -18.32
C HIS A 160 1.95 4.02 -18.86
N ALA A 161 0.72 3.96 -18.32
CA ALA A 161 -0.34 3.10 -18.84
C ALA A 161 -0.88 3.64 -20.16
#